data_6a4c1eef30a0db438eaec7a712b68c0c
#
_entry.id   6a4c1eef30a0db438eaec7a712b68c0c
#
_cell.length_a   1.000
_cell.length_b   1.000
_cell.length_c   1.000
_cell.angle_alpha   90.00
_cell.angle_beta   90.00
_cell.angle_gamma   90.00
#
_symmetry.space_group_name_H-M   'P 1'
#
loop_
_entity.id
_entity.type
_entity.pdbx_description
1 polymer ?
#
loop_
_entity_poly.entity_id
_entity_poly.type
_entity_poly.pdbx_seq_one_letter_code
_entity_poly.pdbx_strand_id
1 'polypeptide(L)'
;AVNDPLSLSPETRKSFSLLLEAFNENKFHCAHNVLDNLPANFAVSGELYDSSWIFIGGIALLNRTCGALAAGVMALSSVTSEIENSYSRVAKMNRMLKKNDQHALDEEINEFNRAINLSEELGSWFRNEFGSFTCRDIWGYDFTRYEDAVNFINGHCMEICSKNIAAMVARQVSSML
;
A
#
# COMPACT_ATOMS: atom_id res chain seq x y z
N ALA A 1 28.76 5.50 -25.40
CA ALA A 1 27.55 4.80 -24.97
C ALA A 1 26.92 5.63 -23.87
N VAL A 2 25.75 6.21 -24.11
CA VAL A 2 24.95 6.88 -23.09
C VAL A 2 24.48 5.76 -22.15
N ASN A 3 24.94 5.77 -20.90
CA ASN A 3 24.38 4.87 -19.89
C ASN A 3 22.90 5.22 -19.76
N ASP A 4 22.04 4.31 -20.19
CA ASP A 4 20.61 4.45 -19.98
C ASP A 4 20.35 4.49 -18.45
N PRO A 5 19.91 5.64 -17.90
CA PRO A 5 19.75 5.79 -16.45
C PRO A 5 18.64 4.87 -15.88
N LEU A 6 17.88 4.21 -16.74
CA LEU A 6 16.84 3.24 -16.38
C LEU A 6 17.33 1.78 -16.46
N SER A 7 18.58 1.52 -16.88
CA SER A 7 19.08 0.16 -16.96
C SER A 7 19.47 -0.36 -15.59
N LEU A 8 18.74 -1.38 -15.10
CA LEU A 8 19.11 -2.11 -13.89
C LEU A 8 20.48 -2.79 -14.06
N SER A 9 21.29 -2.82 -13.01
CA SER A 9 22.55 -3.56 -13.02
C SER A 9 22.31 -5.06 -13.30
N PRO A 10 23.30 -5.80 -13.82
CA PRO A 10 23.15 -7.24 -14.01
C PRO A 10 22.81 -7.98 -12.70
N GLU A 11 23.39 -7.55 -11.58
CA GLU A 11 23.11 -8.11 -10.27
C GLU A 11 21.64 -7.86 -9.85
N THR A 12 21.16 -6.63 -10.01
CA THR A 12 19.76 -6.28 -9.69
C THR A 12 18.78 -7.08 -10.54
N ARG A 13 19.06 -7.25 -11.84
CA ARG A 13 18.20 -8.08 -12.70
C ARG A 13 18.14 -9.52 -12.22
N LYS A 14 19.29 -10.10 -11.88
CA LYS A 14 19.37 -11.46 -11.35
C LYS A 14 18.61 -11.61 -10.04
N SER A 15 18.74 -10.63 -9.15
CA SER A 15 18.05 -10.58 -7.88
C SER A 15 16.53 -10.51 -8.07
N PHE A 16 16.04 -9.61 -8.92
CA PHE A 16 14.61 -9.46 -9.20
C PHE A 16 14.01 -10.70 -9.86
N SER A 17 14.75 -11.33 -10.80
CA SER A 17 14.31 -12.59 -11.42
C SER A 17 14.12 -13.68 -10.38
N LEU A 18 15.08 -13.84 -9.47
CA LEU A 18 15.00 -14.82 -8.39
C LEU A 18 13.81 -14.58 -7.45
N LEU A 19 13.59 -13.31 -7.06
CA LEU A 19 12.45 -12.94 -6.19
C LEU A 19 11.11 -13.20 -6.87
N LEU A 20 10.97 -12.81 -8.15
CA LEU A 20 9.73 -13.02 -8.90
C LEU A 20 9.44 -14.52 -9.10
N GLU A 21 10.45 -15.33 -9.36
CA GLU A 21 10.32 -16.79 -9.44
C GLU A 21 9.83 -17.36 -8.10
N ALA A 22 10.50 -17.01 -6.99
CA ALA A 22 10.12 -17.46 -5.65
C ALA A 22 8.71 -16.97 -5.26
N PHE A 23 8.33 -15.74 -5.58
CA PHE A 23 6.99 -15.23 -5.32
C PHE A 23 5.92 -15.97 -6.11
N ASN A 24 6.20 -16.27 -7.37
CA ASN A 24 5.29 -17.03 -8.22
C ASN A 24 5.10 -18.47 -7.72
N GLU A 25 6.19 -19.17 -7.41
CA GLU A 25 6.17 -20.54 -6.87
C GLU A 25 5.39 -20.63 -5.55
N ASN A 26 5.56 -19.64 -4.67
CA ASN A 26 4.88 -19.60 -3.37
C ASN A 26 3.49 -18.93 -3.44
N LYS A 27 3.02 -18.52 -4.62
CA LYS A 27 1.78 -17.75 -4.81
C LYS A 27 1.69 -16.55 -3.86
N PHE A 28 2.83 -15.90 -3.67
CA PHE A 28 2.96 -14.79 -2.74
C PHE A 28 2.82 -13.45 -3.44
N HIS A 29 1.97 -12.60 -2.87
CA HIS A 29 1.90 -11.19 -3.25
C HIS A 29 1.42 -10.36 -2.06
N CYS A 30 2.28 -9.48 -1.51
CA CYS A 30 1.98 -8.76 -0.27
C CYS A 30 0.70 -7.91 -0.33
N ALA A 31 0.40 -7.27 -1.46
CA ALA A 31 -0.82 -6.50 -1.64
C ALA A 31 -2.05 -7.40 -1.82
N HIS A 32 -1.99 -8.40 -2.69
CA HIS A 32 -3.10 -9.33 -2.90
C HIS A 32 -3.46 -10.06 -1.60
N ASN A 33 -2.46 -10.45 -0.81
CA ASN A 33 -2.72 -11.08 0.49
C ASN A 33 -3.49 -10.18 1.46
N VAL A 34 -3.37 -8.85 1.36
CA VAL A 34 -4.25 -7.93 2.12
C VAL A 34 -5.64 -7.95 1.53
N LEU A 35 -5.76 -7.73 0.22
CA LEU A 35 -7.06 -7.60 -0.46
C LEU A 35 -7.91 -8.88 -0.34
N ASP A 36 -7.28 -10.05 -0.42
CA ASP A 36 -7.93 -11.37 -0.28
C ASP A 36 -8.43 -11.62 1.15
N ASN A 37 -7.85 -10.95 2.15
CA ASN A 37 -8.25 -11.07 3.56
C ASN A 37 -9.23 -9.98 4.02
N LEU A 38 -9.62 -9.06 3.14
CA LEU A 38 -10.65 -8.07 3.46
C LEU A 38 -12.04 -8.70 3.45
N PRO A 39 -12.96 -8.23 4.30
CA PRO A 39 -14.35 -8.66 4.27
C PRO A 39 -15.05 -8.31 2.94
N ALA A 40 -16.07 -9.06 2.58
CA ALA A 40 -16.79 -8.90 1.31
C ALA A 40 -17.41 -7.50 1.08
N ASN A 41 -17.67 -6.75 2.15
CA ASN A 41 -18.16 -5.37 2.07
C ASN A 41 -17.13 -4.37 1.51
N PHE A 42 -15.87 -4.75 1.42
CA PHE A 42 -14.83 -3.95 0.75
C PHE A 42 -14.86 -4.05 -0.78
N ALA A 43 -15.81 -4.64 -1.40
CA ALA A 43 -16.08 -4.66 -2.85
C ALA A 43 -14.83 -4.29 -3.72
N VAL A 44 -13.70 -4.98 -3.50
CA VAL A 44 -12.47 -4.76 -4.28
C VAL A 44 -12.75 -5.09 -5.74
N SER A 45 -12.71 -4.09 -6.62
CA SER A 45 -12.90 -4.34 -8.06
C SER A 45 -11.73 -5.12 -8.64
N GLY A 46 -11.97 -5.88 -9.71
CA GLY A 46 -10.90 -6.58 -10.43
C GLY A 46 -9.81 -5.63 -10.92
N GLU A 47 -10.19 -4.43 -11.38
CA GLU A 47 -9.24 -3.41 -11.83
C GLU A 47 -8.34 -2.91 -10.69
N LEU A 48 -8.90 -2.73 -9.48
CA LEU A 48 -8.14 -2.35 -8.30
C LEU A 48 -7.17 -3.47 -7.90
N TYR A 49 -7.64 -4.70 -7.92
CA TYR A 49 -6.84 -5.89 -7.63
C TYR A 49 -5.66 -6.01 -8.60
N ASP A 50 -5.92 -5.94 -9.90
CA ASP A 50 -4.89 -6.02 -10.94
C ASP A 50 -3.89 -4.87 -10.86
N SER A 51 -4.37 -3.64 -10.58
CA SER A 51 -3.50 -2.47 -10.43
C SER A 51 -2.58 -2.57 -9.22
N SER A 52 -2.93 -3.34 -8.20
CA SER A 52 -2.13 -3.51 -7.00
C SER A 52 -0.88 -4.38 -7.21
N TRP A 53 -0.76 -5.05 -8.36
CA TRP A 53 0.38 -5.90 -8.70
C TRP A 53 1.73 -5.19 -8.55
N ILE A 54 1.79 -3.89 -8.84
CA ILE A 54 3.02 -3.10 -8.73
C ILE A 54 3.55 -2.96 -7.30
N PHE A 55 2.75 -3.23 -6.29
CA PHE A 55 3.15 -3.06 -4.89
C PHE A 55 4.02 -4.19 -4.33
N ILE A 56 4.30 -5.21 -5.14
CA ILE A 56 5.15 -6.34 -4.74
C ILE A 56 6.55 -5.89 -4.29
N GLY A 57 7.06 -6.45 -3.19
CA GLY A 57 8.42 -6.22 -2.72
C GLY A 57 8.76 -4.75 -2.41
N GLY A 58 7.78 -3.98 -1.89
CA GLY A 58 7.96 -2.57 -1.57
C GLY A 58 8.00 -1.69 -2.81
N ILE A 59 6.96 -1.78 -3.63
CA ILE A 59 6.76 -1.13 -4.93
C ILE A 59 7.83 -1.56 -5.94
N ALA A 60 7.42 -2.41 -6.88
CA ALA A 60 8.27 -2.89 -7.97
C ALA A 60 9.62 -3.49 -7.51
N LEU A 61 9.65 -4.21 -6.39
CA LEU A 61 10.86 -4.80 -5.78
C LEU A 61 11.91 -3.78 -5.32
N LEU A 62 11.55 -2.50 -5.22
CA LEU A 62 12.50 -1.43 -4.86
C LEU A 62 12.66 -1.24 -3.34
N ASN A 63 12.13 -2.13 -2.51
CA ASN A 63 12.18 -2.06 -1.04
C ASN A 63 11.65 -0.75 -0.43
N ARG A 64 10.78 -0.04 -1.16
CA ARG A 64 10.15 1.20 -0.70
C ARG A 64 8.95 0.89 0.19
N THR A 65 7.90 1.69 0.11
CA THR A 65 6.69 1.51 0.92
C THR A 65 6.21 0.05 0.89
N CYS A 66 5.92 -0.52 2.05
CA CYS A 66 5.43 -1.89 2.16
C CYS A 66 4.16 -2.08 1.32
N GLY A 67 4.14 -3.11 0.48
CA GLY A 67 3.01 -3.38 -0.41
C GLY A 67 1.72 -3.72 0.33
N ALA A 68 1.81 -4.30 1.53
CA ALA A 68 0.65 -4.54 2.36
C ALA A 68 0.04 -3.22 2.88
N LEU A 69 0.89 -2.28 3.32
CA LEU A 69 0.42 -0.94 3.71
C LEU A 69 -0.22 -0.22 2.53
N ALA A 70 0.43 -0.23 1.36
CA ALA A 70 -0.10 0.41 0.15
C ALA A 70 -1.48 -0.14 -0.24
N ALA A 71 -1.67 -1.47 -0.16
CA ALA A 71 -2.95 -2.11 -0.43
C ALA A 71 -4.03 -1.72 0.61
N GLY A 72 -3.65 -1.60 1.88
CA GLY A 72 -4.55 -1.14 2.94
C GLY A 72 -5.04 0.30 2.71
N VAL A 73 -4.14 1.22 2.38
CA VAL A 73 -4.47 2.61 2.01
C VAL A 73 -5.39 2.65 0.80
N MET A 74 -5.09 1.84 -0.23
CA MET A 74 -5.89 1.75 -1.43
C MET A 74 -7.31 1.22 -1.13
N ALA A 75 -7.43 0.21 -0.29
CA ALA A 75 -8.72 -0.35 0.12
C ALA A 75 -9.55 0.67 0.91
N LEU A 76 -8.96 1.39 1.87
CA LEU A 76 -9.65 2.47 2.59
C LEU A 76 -10.13 3.55 1.62
N SER A 77 -9.27 3.97 0.70
CA SER A 77 -9.63 4.97 -0.31
C SER A 77 -10.80 4.51 -1.18
N SER A 78 -10.85 3.23 -1.59
CA SER A 78 -11.91 2.71 -2.46
C SER A 78 -13.30 2.72 -1.83
N VAL A 79 -13.40 2.60 -0.51
CA VAL A 79 -14.68 2.57 0.22
C VAL A 79 -15.07 3.93 0.84
N THR A 80 -14.12 4.85 0.95
CA THR A 80 -14.35 6.17 1.55
C THR A 80 -14.35 7.31 0.54
N SER A 81 -13.78 7.10 -0.64
CA SER A 81 -13.90 8.06 -1.73
C SER A 81 -15.27 7.93 -2.39
N GLU A 82 -16.28 8.60 -1.87
CA GLU A 82 -17.37 9.02 -2.71
C GLU A 82 -16.76 9.93 -3.77
N ILE A 83 -16.68 9.43 -5.00
CA ILE A 83 -16.21 10.19 -6.16
C ILE A 83 -17.32 11.18 -6.56
N GLU A 84 -17.76 11.99 -5.64
CA GLU A 84 -18.38 13.24 -6.01
C GLU A 84 -17.31 14.10 -6.68
N ASN A 85 -17.63 14.59 -7.84
CA ASN A 85 -16.78 15.51 -8.60
C ASN A 85 -16.12 16.53 -7.65
N SER A 86 -14.82 16.42 -7.44
CA SER A 86 -14.06 17.24 -6.49
C SER A 86 -14.25 18.75 -6.72
N TYR A 87 -14.57 19.16 -7.97
CA TYR A 87 -14.95 20.54 -8.29
C TYR A 87 -16.26 20.98 -7.63
N SER A 88 -17.27 20.10 -7.55
CA SER A 88 -18.54 20.42 -6.89
C SER A 88 -18.37 20.60 -5.40
N ARG A 89 -17.52 19.79 -4.75
CA ARG A 89 -17.19 19.89 -3.33
C ARG A 89 -16.41 21.17 -3.01
N VAL A 90 -15.41 21.51 -3.79
CA VAL A 90 -14.67 22.78 -3.65
C VAL A 90 -15.59 23.98 -3.84
N ALA A 91 -16.50 23.94 -4.81
CA ALA A 91 -17.51 24.99 -4.99
C ALA A 91 -18.50 25.10 -3.81
N LYS A 92 -18.84 23.96 -3.17
CA LYS A 92 -19.66 23.92 -1.96
C LYS A 92 -18.93 24.57 -0.79
N MET A 93 -17.67 24.18 -0.53
CA MET A 93 -16.82 24.78 0.51
C MET A 93 -16.66 26.31 0.32
N ASN A 94 -16.44 26.77 -0.91
CA ASN A 94 -16.36 28.20 -1.21
C ASN A 94 -17.66 28.96 -0.90
N ARG A 95 -18.84 28.34 -1.08
CA ARG A 95 -20.11 28.95 -0.71
C ARG A 95 -20.26 29.02 0.83
N MET A 96 -19.81 28.02 1.57
CA MET A 96 -19.82 28.01 3.04
C MET A 96 -18.89 29.11 3.59
N LEU A 97 -17.69 29.25 3.04
CA LEU A 97 -16.77 30.35 3.38
C LEU A 97 -17.43 31.72 3.18
N LYS A 98 -18.09 31.95 2.04
CA LYS A 98 -18.76 33.22 1.74
C LYS A 98 -19.93 33.49 2.69
N LYS A 99 -20.58 32.47 3.26
CA LYS A 99 -21.64 32.58 4.23
C LYS A 99 -21.13 32.67 5.67
N ASN A 100 -19.81 32.55 5.87
CA ASN A 100 -19.18 32.48 7.19
C ASN A 100 -19.72 31.34 8.06
N ASP A 101 -20.12 30.22 7.44
CA ASP A 101 -20.60 29.01 8.07
C ASP A 101 -19.45 28.07 8.36
N GLN A 102 -18.72 28.34 9.43
CA GLN A 102 -17.51 27.61 9.80
C GLN A 102 -17.82 26.15 10.13
N HIS A 103 -18.92 25.88 10.85
CA HIS A 103 -19.27 24.51 11.23
C HIS A 103 -19.52 23.60 10.02
N ALA A 104 -20.37 24.06 9.08
CA ALA A 104 -20.64 23.32 7.86
C ALA A 104 -19.38 23.17 6.98
N LEU A 105 -18.46 24.14 7.00
CA LEU A 105 -17.20 24.07 6.29
C LEU A 105 -16.26 23.00 6.90
N ASP A 106 -16.16 22.95 8.22
CA ASP A 106 -15.30 21.97 8.92
C ASP A 106 -15.82 20.54 8.70
N GLU A 107 -17.14 20.32 8.72
CA GLU A 107 -17.75 19.02 8.39
C GLU A 107 -17.42 18.60 6.95
N GLU A 108 -17.56 19.51 5.97
CA GLU A 108 -17.27 19.20 4.57
C GLU A 108 -15.77 18.92 4.33
N ILE A 109 -14.87 19.65 5.00
CA ILE A 109 -13.42 19.39 4.94
C ILE A 109 -13.09 18.04 5.53
N ASN A 110 -13.65 17.68 6.67
CA ASN A 110 -13.41 16.38 7.31
C ASN A 110 -13.88 15.24 6.43
N GLU A 111 -15.06 15.36 5.81
CA GLU A 111 -15.59 14.35 4.89
C GLU A 111 -14.76 14.28 3.61
N PHE A 112 -14.33 15.41 3.05
CA PHE A 112 -13.45 15.46 1.88
C PHE A 112 -12.09 14.77 2.15
N ASN A 113 -11.57 14.92 3.36
CA ASN A 113 -10.28 14.36 3.77
C ASN A 113 -10.38 12.96 4.38
N ARG A 114 -11.58 12.37 4.47
CA ARG A 114 -11.79 11.11 5.20
C ARG A 114 -10.83 10.00 4.78
N ALA A 115 -10.65 9.79 3.48
CA ALA A 115 -9.70 8.80 2.96
C ALA A 115 -8.25 9.09 3.40
N ILE A 116 -7.85 10.36 3.41
CA ILE A 116 -6.51 10.79 3.82
C ILE A 116 -6.33 10.58 5.32
N ASN A 117 -7.30 10.98 6.14
CA ASN A 117 -7.25 10.85 7.59
C ASN A 117 -7.17 9.38 8.02
N LEU A 118 -7.99 8.50 7.44
CA LEU A 118 -7.93 7.06 7.70
C LEU A 118 -6.61 6.44 7.22
N SER A 119 -6.08 6.89 6.09
CA SER A 119 -4.79 6.42 5.58
C SER A 119 -3.62 6.84 6.48
N GLU A 120 -3.67 8.03 7.06
CA GLU A 120 -2.68 8.51 8.04
C GLU A 120 -2.77 7.71 9.35
N GLU A 121 -3.97 7.42 9.83
CA GLU A 121 -4.19 6.58 11.01
C GLU A 121 -3.65 5.16 10.79
N LEU A 122 -3.96 4.54 9.64
CA LEU A 122 -3.42 3.25 9.26
C LEU A 122 -1.89 3.29 9.18
N GLY A 123 -1.32 4.33 8.58
CA GLY A 123 0.13 4.51 8.49
C GLY A 123 0.77 4.62 9.89
N SER A 124 0.21 5.43 10.76
CA SER A 124 0.70 5.61 12.13
C SER A 124 0.65 4.30 12.92
N TRP A 125 -0.46 3.55 12.85
CA TRP A 125 -0.56 2.21 13.41
C TRP A 125 0.49 1.27 12.84
N PHE A 126 0.64 1.22 11.50
CA PHE A 126 1.59 0.34 10.82
C PHE A 126 3.04 0.60 11.27
N ARG A 127 3.42 1.86 11.38
CA ARG A 127 4.76 2.24 11.86
C ARG A 127 4.98 1.82 13.31
N ASN A 128 3.97 1.97 14.16
CA ASN A 128 4.06 1.55 15.58
C ASN A 128 4.20 0.03 15.70
N GLU A 129 3.52 -0.74 14.84
CA GLU A 129 3.52 -2.19 14.87
C GLU A 129 4.78 -2.81 14.24
N PHE A 130 5.24 -2.27 13.11
CA PHE A 130 6.33 -2.86 12.31
C PHE A 130 7.61 -2.01 12.30
N GLY A 131 7.66 -0.88 12.97
CA GLY A 131 8.83 -0.01 13.12
C GLY A 131 9.14 0.89 11.93
N SER A 132 8.65 0.59 10.73
CA SER A 132 8.90 1.37 9.51
C SER A 132 7.77 1.21 8.49
N PHE A 133 7.71 2.14 7.54
CA PHE A 133 6.85 2.04 6.37
C PHE A 133 7.49 1.26 5.22
N THR A 134 8.81 1.08 5.23
CA THR A 134 9.54 0.52 4.09
C THR A 134 9.80 -0.96 4.25
N CYS A 135 9.68 -1.69 3.15
CA CYS A 135 10.00 -3.11 3.09
C CYS A 135 11.46 -3.36 3.50
N ARG A 136 12.37 -2.45 3.10
CA ARG A 136 13.79 -2.52 3.44
C ARG A 136 14.04 -2.49 4.95
N ASP A 137 13.45 -1.53 5.64
CA ASP A 137 13.71 -1.35 7.07
C ASP A 137 13.04 -2.44 7.92
N ILE A 138 11.87 -2.92 7.47
CA ILE A 138 11.16 -4.01 8.14
C ILE A 138 11.96 -5.32 8.09
N TRP A 139 12.58 -5.61 6.96
CA TRP A 139 13.26 -6.89 6.73
C TRP A 139 14.79 -6.80 6.82
N GLY A 140 15.38 -5.62 6.70
CA GLY A 140 16.83 -5.41 6.69
C GLY A 140 17.52 -5.87 5.41
N TYR A 141 16.77 -6.17 4.34
CA TYR A 141 17.31 -6.65 3.06
C TYR A 141 17.22 -5.60 1.96
N ASP A 142 18.17 -5.60 1.05
CA ASP A 142 18.17 -4.79 -0.18
C ASP A 142 17.95 -5.69 -1.39
N PHE A 143 16.75 -5.66 -1.96
CA PHE A 143 16.39 -6.50 -3.09
C PHE A 143 17.18 -6.21 -4.39
N THR A 144 17.94 -5.12 -4.44
CA THR A 144 18.87 -4.88 -5.54
C THR A 144 20.13 -5.75 -5.46
N ARG A 145 20.38 -6.38 -4.30
CA ARG A 145 21.51 -7.27 -4.03
C ARG A 145 21.06 -8.73 -4.07
N TYR A 146 21.74 -9.53 -4.85
CA TYR A 146 21.39 -10.94 -5.02
C TYR A 146 21.43 -11.75 -3.73
N GLU A 147 22.45 -11.53 -2.89
CA GLU A 147 22.60 -12.21 -1.61
C GLU A 147 21.43 -11.92 -0.66
N ASP A 148 21.00 -10.67 -0.60
CA ASP A 148 19.87 -10.25 0.24
C ASP A 148 18.55 -10.87 -0.25
N ALA A 149 18.36 -11.01 -1.56
CA ALA A 149 17.21 -11.72 -2.11
C ALA A 149 17.21 -13.21 -1.71
N VAL A 150 18.36 -13.87 -1.78
CA VAL A 150 18.52 -15.26 -1.32
C VAL A 150 18.19 -15.38 0.16
N ASN A 151 18.72 -14.48 1.00
CA ASN A 151 18.48 -14.48 2.44
C ASN A 151 16.99 -14.23 2.78
N PHE A 152 16.32 -13.32 2.06
CA PHE A 152 14.90 -13.08 2.22
C PHE A 152 14.05 -14.34 1.93
N ILE A 153 14.39 -15.06 0.86
CA ILE A 153 13.70 -16.30 0.48
C ILE A 153 13.93 -17.39 1.53
N ASN A 154 15.18 -17.62 1.91
CA ASN A 154 15.55 -18.65 2.87
C ASN A 154 15.09 -18.36 4.30
N GLY A 155 14.91 -17.10 4.64
CA GLY A 155 14.41 -16.63 5.95
C GLY A 155 12.91 -16.79 6.16
N HIS A 156 12.17 -17.43 5.24
CA HIS A 156 10.72 -17.57 5.31
C HIS A 156 9.96 -16.24 5.41
N CYS A 157 10.59 -15.14 4.95
CA CYS A 157 10.01 -13.80 5.07
C CYS A 157 8.68 -13.65 4.33
N MET A 158 8.49 -14.36 3.20
CA MET A 158 7.23 -14.36 2.45
C MET A 158 6.07 -14.92 3.30
N GLU A 159 6.31 -16.00 4.02
CA GLU A 159 5.30 -16.60 4.91
C GLU A 159 4.92 -15.65 6.05
N ILE A 160 5.92 -15.02 6.66
CA ILE A 160 5.69 -14.02 7.72
C ILE A 160 4.96 -12.79 7.17
N CYS A 161 5.33 -12.31 5.99
CA CYS A 161 4.61 -11.22 5.31
C CYS A 161 3.13 -11.56 5.10
N SER A 162 2.85 -12.77 4.59
CA SER A 162 1.48 -13.21 4.30
C SER A 162 0.66 -13.41 5.56
N LYS A 163 1.17 -14.22 6.51
CA LYS A 163 0.41 -14.63 7.70
C LYS A 163 0.31 -13.55 8.77
N ASN A 164 1.32 -12.70 8.89
CA ASN A 164 1.37 -11.67 9.92
C ASN A 164 1.08 -10.29 9.34
N ILE A 165 1.98 -9.73 8.51
CA ILE A 165 1.85 -8.33 8.09
C ILE A 165 0.56 -8.12 7.29
N ALA A 166 0.34 -8.87 6.22
CA ALA A 166 -0.84 -8.68 5.37
C ALA A 166 -2.14 -8.97 6.11
N ALA A 167 -2.20 -10.05 6.91
CA ALA A 167 -3.38 -10.38 7.69
C ALA A 167 -3.67 -9.34 8.79
N MET A 168 -2.64 -8.77 9.42
CA MET A 168 -2.81 -7.70 10.42
C MET A 168 -3.29 -6.41 9.77
N VAL A 169 -2.74 -6.03 8.62
CA VAL A 169 -3.19 -4.86 7.86
C VAL A 169 -4.65 -5.02 7.44
N ALA A 170 -5.05 -6.19 6.92
CA ALA A 170 -6.44 -6.43 6.54
C ALA A 170 -7.40 -6.32 7.74
N ARG A 171 -7.02 -6.84 8.91
CA ARG A 171 -7.82 -6.70 10.15
C ARG A 171 -7.91 -5.24 10.59
N GLN A 172 -6.79 -4.51 10.59
CA GLN A 172 -6.76 -3.10 10.97
C GLN A 172 -7.66 -2.27 10.06
N VAL A 173 -7.52 -2.41 8.75
CA VAL A 173 -8.38 -1.76 7.74
C VAL A 173 -9.85 -2.06 8.00
N SER A 174 -10.18 -3.33 8.29
CA SER A 174 -11.56 -3.74 8.57
C SER A 174 -12.13 -3.14 9.86
N SER A 175 -11.29 -2.81 10.83
CA SER A 175 -11.72 -2.21 12.12
C SER A 175 -11.91 -0.69 12.06
N MET A 176 -11.47 -0.05 10.97
CA MET A 176 -11.53 1.41 10.80
C MET A 176 -12.82 1.89 10.11
N LEU A 177 -13.65 0.98 9.65
CA LEU A 177 -14.93 1.25 8.96
C LEU A 177 -16.11 0.69 9.71
#